data_fcb33d26e68a8be2476051a1f6a5d1e6
#
_entry.id   fcb33d26e68a8be2476051a1f6a5d1e6
#
_cell.length_a   1.000
_cell.length_b   1.000
_cell.length_c   1.000
_cell.angle_alpha   90.00
_cell.angle_beta   90.00
_cell.angle_gamma   90.00
#
_symmetry.space_group_name_H-M   'P 1'
#
loop_
_entity.id
_entity.type
_entity.pdbx_description
1 polymer ?
#
loop_
_entity_poly.entity_id
_entity_poly.type
_entity_poly.pdbx_seq_one_letter_code
_entity_poly.pdbx_strand_id
1 'polypeptide(L)'
;MMTEAETGASLDSALSRHYAPGDVWARIVDSLRAAGHDPDHLTRDVAAQFDEFHGGGRESTRALARFAGIAAGMRILDVGSGIGGPARTLAAEFGADVTGVDLTFEFVHAAGILSSRLGLADQTRFIHGSALALPVADASMDVVWSQNMLMNIPDKAGFAREVARVLRPGGILAFEAVVAGEGGAHYPAFWASNAALSFLVTGEELRATLGGAGLRETRWLDNTAQVVAVGRKRYAALTRDGEPRLGIGAIVPEQVLEKTRNGLLNNEEGRTIAVQGIYARPA
;
A
#
# COMPACT_ATOMS: atom_id res chain seq x y z
N MET A 1 -29.77 -16.20 4.02
CA MET A 1 -29.17 -15.05 3.33
C MET A 1 -28.26 -14.38 4.34
N MET A 2 -26.96 -14.36 4.09
CA MET A 2 -26.00 -13.68 4.99
C MET A 2 -26.28 -12.17 5.00
N THR A 3 -26.12 -11.52 6.12
CA THR A 3 -26.23 -10.05 6.23
C THR A 3 -25.01 -9.38 5.56
N GLU A 4 -25.14 -8.11 5.19
CA GLU A 4 -23.99 -7.34 4.64
C GLU A 4 -22.79 -7.33 5.60
N ALA A 5 -23.03 -7.28 6.92
CA ALA A 5 -22.00 -7.35 7.94
C ALA A 5 -21.29 -8.71 8.00
N GLU A 6 -22.03 -9.82 7.85
CA GLU A 6 -21.44 -11.17 7.79
C GLU A 6 -20.63 -11.38 6.50
N THR A 7 -21.06 -10.81 5.39
CA THR A 7 -20.34 -10.84 4.11
C THR A 7 -19.05 -9.99 4.19
N GLY A 8 -19.11 -8.83 4.83
CA GLY A 8 -17.94 -7.95 5.07
C GLY A 8 -16.89 -8.63 5.95
N ALA A 9 -17.28 -9.18 7.10
CA ALA A 9 -16.36 -9.91 7.99
C ALA A 9 -15.72 -11.14 7.32
N SER A 10 -16.43 -11.82 6.41
CA SER A 10 -15.89 -12.92 5.61
C SER A 10 -14.85 -12.44 4.60
N LEU A 11 -15.07 -11.29 3.96
CA LEU A 11 -14.14 -10.69 3.00
C LEU A 11 -12.86 -10.20 3.70
N ASP A 12 -12.99 -9.47 4.80
CA ASP A 12 -11.86 -8.98 5.61
C ASP A 12 -10.96 -10.14 6.05
N SER A 13 -11.56 -11.25 6.50
CA SER A 13 -10.83 -12.47 6.84
C SER A 13 -10.15 -13.12 5.63
N ALA A 14 -10.76 -13.07 4.45
CA ALA A 14 -10.17 -13.63 3.24
C ALA A 14 -8.99 -12.78 2.75
N LEU A 15 -9.10 -11.45 2.82
CA LEU A 15 -8.01 -10.51 2.49
C LEU A 15 -6.83 -10.67 3.47
N SER A 16 -7.10 -10.71 4.78
CA SER A 16 -6.05 -10.92 5.78
C SER A 16 -5.30 -12.24 5.55
N ARG A 17 -6.00 -13.34 5.26
CA ARG A 17 -5.35 -14.62 4.92
C ARG A 17 -4.56 -14.59 3.62
N HIS A 18 -5.00 -13.80 2.63
CA HIS A 18 -4.26 -13.64 1.37
C HIS A 18 -2.91 -12.96 1.59
N TYR A 19 -2.87 -11.94 2.45
CA TYR A 19 -1.65 -11.15 2.70
C TYR A 19 -0.73 -11.76 3.76
N ALA A 20 -1.27 -12.35 4.81
CA ALA A 20 -0.50 -12.83 5.95
C ALA A 20 -0.82 -14.29 6.33
N PRO A 21 -0.42 -15.27 5.51
CA PRO A 21 -0.51 -16.67 5.93
C PRO A 21 0.54 -16.97 7.01
N GLY A 22 0.15 -16.95 8.29
CA GLY A 22 1.00 -17.25 9.44
C GLY A 22 1.81 -16.04 9.98
N ASP A 23 2.85 -16.31 10.77
CA ASP A 23 3.66 -15.30 11.46
C ASP A 23 4.58 -14.54 10.49
N VAL A 24 4.18 -13.32 10.14
CA VAL A 24 4.93 -12.42 9.24
C VAL A 24 6.28 -12.04 9.85
N TRP A 25 6.31 -11.73 11.17
CA TRP A 25 7.54 -11.31 11.82
C TRP A 25 8.58 -12.43 11.86
N ALA A 26 8.17 -13.66 12.17
CA ALA A 26 9.07 -14.81 12.15
C ALA A 26 9.69 -15.03 10.75
N ARG A 27 8.89 -14.93 9.68
CA ARG A 27 9.40 -15.03 8.30
C ARG A 27 10.39 -13.92 7.94
N ILE A 28 10.14 -12.69 8.38
CA ILE A 28 11.09 -11.58 8.18
C ILE A 28 12.41 -11.88 8.89
N VAL A 29 12.37 -12.33 10.14
CA VAL A 29 13.57 -12.71 10.91
C VAL A 29 14.36 -13.81 10.23
N ASP A 30 13.69 -14.85 9.76
CA ASP A 30 14.34 -15.96 9.05
C ASP A 30 14.99 -15.51 7.73
N SER A 31 14.29 -14.65 6.97
CA SER A 31 14.81 -14.08 5.72
C SER A 31 16.01 -13.17 5.96
N LEU A 32 15.99 -12.35 7.02
CA LEU A 32 17.11 -11.50 7.43
C LEU A 32 18.33 -12.34 7.78
N ARG A 33 18.17 -13.35 8.62
CA ARG A 33 19.25 -14.26 9.00
C ARG A 33 19.82 -15.02 7.82
N ALA A 34 18.96 -15.51 6.92
CA ALA A 34 19.37 -16.20 5.71
C ALA A 34 20.15 -15.29 4.75
N ALA A 35 19.87 -13.98 4.78
CA ALA A 35 20.61 -12.96 4.02
C ALA A 35 21.87 -12.44 4.74
N GLY A 36 22.18 -12.92 5.95
CA GLY A 36 23.35 -12.53 6.73
C GLY A 36 23.19 -11.23 7.52
N HIS A 37 21.95 -10.79 7.75
CA HIS A 37 21.63 -9.60 8.55
C HIS A 37 21.21 -9.98 9.97
N ASP A 38 21.58 -9.14 10.94
CA ASP A 38 21.10 -9.23 12.32
C ASP A 38 19.72 -8.56 12.44
N PRO A 39 18.67 -9.31 12.82
CA PRO A 39 17.33 -8.74 12.99
C PRO A 39 17.23 -7.69 14.12
N ASP A 40 18.18 -7.66 15.04
CA ASP A 40 18.19 -6.69 16.13
C ASP A 40 18.93 -5.39 15.79
N HIS A 41 19.71 -5.38 14.70
CA HIS A 41 20.51 -4.23 14.24
C HIS A 41 20.21 -3.91 12.77
N LEU A 42 18.97 -3.46 12.49
CA LEU A 42 18.52 -3.13 11.14
C LEU A 42 18.90 -1.71 10.74
N THR A 43 19.17 -1.53 9.45
CA THR A 43 19.23 -0.20 8.81
C THR A 43 18.03 0.02 7.90
N ARG A 44 17.71 1.28 7.59
CA ARG A 44 16.66 1.59 6.62
C ARG A 44 16.92 0.98 5.23
N ASP A 45 18.19 0.86 4.82
CA ASP A 45 18.54 0.29 3.52
C ASP A 45 18.33 -1.22 3.48
N VAL A 46 18.54 -1.92 4.57
CA VAL A 46 18.21 -3.34 4.70
C VAL A 46 16.70 -3.53 4.71
N ALA A 47 15.97 -2.77 5.52
CA ALA A 47 14.51 -2.87 5.61
C ALA A 47 13.82 -2.56 4.28
N ALA A 48 14.30 -1.56 3.52
CA ALA A 48 13.73 -1.16 2.24
C ALA A 48 13.83 -2.24 1.13
N GLN A 49 14.59 -3.30 1.33
CA GLN A 49 14.62 -4.43 0.40
C GLN A 49 13.33 -5.26 0.44
N PHE A 50 12.56 -5.18 1.54
CA PHE A 50 11.33 -5.97 1.71
C PHE A 50 10.12 -5.18 2.23
N ASP A 51 10.31 -4.02 2.89
CA ASP A 51 9.22 -3.33 3.60
C ASP A 51 8.40 -2.36 2.73
N GLU A 52 8.86 -2.03 1.55
CA GLU A 52 8.15 -1.23 0.55
C GLU A 52 7.36 -2.15 -0.39
N PHE A 53 6.23 -2.66 0.10
CA PHE A 53 5.41 -3.67 -0.57
C PHE A 53 4.53 -3.08 -1.67
N HIS A 54 5.15 -2.44 -2.68
CA HIS A 54 4.47 -1.91 -3.87
C HIS A 54 5.42 -1.88 -5.07
N GLY A 55 4.87 -1.57 -6.29
CA GLY A 55 5.55 -1.79 -7.56
C GLY A 55 6.87 -1.03 -7.76
N GLY A 56 7.05 0.09 -7.10
CA GLY A 56 8.20 0.97 -7.27
C GLY A 56 9.22 0.99 -6.14
N GLY A 57 8.96 0.27 -5.02
CA GLY A 57 9.79 0.31 -3.84
C GLY A 57 9.93 1.74 -3.27
N ARG A 58 10.90 1.96 -2.40
CA ARG A 58 11.13 3.24 -1.71
C ARG A 58 11.20 4.46 -2.66
N GLU A 59 11.67 4.27 -3.90
CA GLU A 59 11.71 5.35 -4.88
C GLU A 59 10.32 5.84 -5.32
N SER A 60 9.34 4.93 -5.42
CA SER A 60 7.95 5.33 -5.70
C SER A 60 7.35 6.14 -4.54
N THR A 61 7.58 5.72 -3.30
CA THR A 61 7.19 6.50 -2.10
C THR A 61 7.80 7.88 -2.11
N ARG A 62 9.11 8.00 -2.38
CA ARG A 62 9.80 9.29 -2.50
C ARG A 62 9.23 10.18 -3.62
N ALA A 63 8.96 9.58 -4.77
CA ALA A 63 8.40 10.30 -5.92
C ALA A 63 7.00 10.84 -5.61
N LEU A 64 6.12 10.00 -5.04
CA LEU A 64 4.78 10.40 -4.63
C LEU A 64 4.82 11.46 -3.51
N ALA A 65 5.74 11.34 -2.54
CA ALA A 65 5.89 12.34 -1.47
C ALA A 65 6.28 13.72 -2.01
N ARG A 66 7.23 13.78 -2.96
CA ARG A 66 7.58 15.04 -3.65
C ARG A 66 6.41 15.56 -4.49
N PHE A 67 5.71 14.68 -5.20
CA PHE A 67 4.54 15.03 -6.01
C PHE A 67 3.40 15.58 -5.17
N ALA A 68 3.21 15.06 -3.95
CA ALA A 68 2.22 15.52 -2.98
C ALA A 68 2.65 16.76 -2.19
N GLY A 69 3.94 17.13 -2.20
CA GLY A 69 4.48 18.23 -1.43
C GLY A 69 4.57 17.94 0.08
N ILE A 70 4.89 16.68 0.44
CA ILE A 70 5.05 16.29 1.85
C ILE A 70 6.19 17.10 2.50
N ALA A 71 5.93 17.59 3.71
CA ALA A 71 6.86 18.42 4.47
C ALA A 71 6.93 17.96 5.94
N ALA A 72 7.98 18.39 6.62
CA ALA A 72 8.21 18.08 8.03
C ALA A 72 7.07 18.60 8.92
N GLY A 73 6.72 17.78 9.92
CA GLY A 73 5.66 18.08 10.88
C GLY A 73 4.23 17.82 10.37
N MET A 74 4.05 17.39 9.11
CA MET A 74 2.73 16.98 8.63
C MET A 74 2.29 15.70 9.33
N ARG A 75 1.00 15.66 9.75
CA ARG A 75 0.34 14.47 10.29
C ARG A 75 -0.23 13.67 9.14
N ILE A 76 0.31 12.50 8.91
CA ILE A 76 -0.05 11.62 7.81
C ILE A 76 -0.77 10.37 8.35
N LEU A 77 -1.91 10.03 7.75
CA LEU A 77 -2.57 8.74 7.94
C LEU A 77 -2.27 7.85 6.74
N ASP A 78 -1.44 6.81 6.94
CA ASP A 78 -1.11 5.82 5.91
C ASP A 78 -2.13 4.67 5.96
N VAL A 79 -3.06 4.65 5.02
CA VAL A 79 -4.18 3.68 4.96
C VAL A 79 -3.81 2.52 4.05
N GLY A 80 -3.83 1.32 4.64
CA GLY A 80 -3.25 0.12 4.04
C GLY A 80 -1.72 0.12 4.19
N SER A 81 -1.25 0.46 5.40
CA SER A 81 0.17 0.70 5.68
C SER A 81 1.05 -0.55 5.56
N GLY A 82 0.44 -1.75 5.47
CA GLY A 82 1.18 -3.01 5.44
C GLY A 82 2.14 -3.11 6.64
N ILE A 83 3.37 -3.51 6.37
CA ILE A 83 4.43 -3.56 7.40
C ILE A 83 5.15 -2.23 7.60
N GLY A 84 4.61 -1.11 7.12
CA GLY A 84 5.01 0.25 7.43
C GLY A 84 6.22 0.82 6.67
N GLY A 85 6.59 0.28 5.52
CA GLY A 85 7.69 0.78 4.70
C GLY A 85 7.52 2.25 4.29
N PRO A 86 6.42 2.60 3.58
CA PRO A 86 6.11 3.98 3.23
C PRO A 86 6.05 4.91 4.44
N ALA A 87 5.38 4.50 5.52
CA ALA A 87 5.29 5.28 6.75
C ALA A 87 6.68 5.65 7.30
N ARG A 88 7.60 4.68 7.37
CA ARG A 88 8.98 4.93 7.80
C ARG A 88 9.79 5.81 6.84
N THR A 89 9.55 5.69 5.54
CA THR A 89 10.17 6.56 4.53
C THR A 89 9.69 8.00 4.69
N LEU A 90 8.38 8.22 4.87
CA LEU A 90 7.80 9.54 5.11
C LEU A 90 8.31 10.18 6.42
N ALA A 91 8.43 9.39 7.48
CA ALA A 91 8.96 9.86 8.75
C ALA A 91 10.46 10.21 8.66
N ALA A 92 11.28 9.26 8.19
CA ALA A 92 12.74 9.41 8.23
C ALA A 92 13.29 10.43 7.22
N GLU A 93 12.67 10.55 6.04
CA GLU A 93 13.21 11.36 4.95
C GLU A 93 12.47 12.68 4.75
N PHE A 94 11.20 12.75 5.18
CA PHE A 94 10.39 13.96 5.05
C PHE A 94 10.02 14.59 6.41
N GLY A 95 10.35 13.94 7.53
CA GLY A 95 10.10 14.47 8.87
C GLY A 95 8.62 14.49 9.25
N ALA A 96 7.80 13.63 8.66
CA ALA A 96 6.37 13.56 8.95
C ALA A 96 6.08 12.74 10.23
N ASP A 97 4.95 13.01 10.89
CA ASP A 97 4.36 12.19 11.95
C ASP A 97 3.32 11.26 11.32
N VAL A 98 3.60 9.96 11.27
CA VAL A 98 2.81 9.02 10.49
C VAL A 98 2.06 8.02 11.37
N THR A 99 0.76 7.93 11.17
CA THR A 99 -0.08 6.86 11.72
C THR A 99 -0.47 5.91 10.61
N GLY A 100 -0.01 4.65 10.67
CA GLY A 100 -0.41 3.60 9.75
C GLY A 100 -1.68 2.89 10.25
N VAL A 101 -2.58 2.57 9.33
CA VAL A 101 -3.76 1.73 9.59
C VAL A 101 -3.76 0.59 8.60
N ASP A 102 -3.85 -0.64 9.10
CA ASP A 102 -3.97 -1.84 8.26
C ASP A 102 -4.99 -2.82 8.82
N LEU A 103 -5.65 -3.54 7.91
CA LEU A 103 -6.65 -4.56 8.23
C LEU A 103 -6.01 -5.84 8.77
N THR A 104 -4.73 -6.08 8.47
CA THR A 104 -4.00 -7.29 8.80
C THR A 104 -3.21 -7.10 10.10
N PHE A 105 -3.65 -7.74 11.18
CA PHE A 105 -3.03 -7.60 12.50
C PHE A 105 -1.54 -7.95 12.49
N GLU A 106 -1.15 -9.01 11.79
CA GLU A 106 0.24 -9.47 11.66
C GLU A 106 1.14 -8.42 10.99
N PHE A 107 0.59 -7.66 10.05
CA PHE A 107 1.30 -6.54 9.42
C PHE A 107 1.51 -5.39 10.39
N VAL A 108 0.47 -4.99 11.13
CA VAL A 108 0.53 -3.95 12.16
C VAL A 108 1.56 -4.31 13.23
N HIS A 109 1.55 -5.58 13.68
CA HIS A 109 2.50 -6.09 14.67
C HIS A 109 3.95 -6.00 14.15
N ALA A 110 4.22 -6.51 12.95
CA ALA A 110 5.54 -6.44 12.33
C ALA A 110 6.00 -5.00 12.08
N ALA A 111 5.07 -4.11 11.66
CA ALA A 111 5.35 -2.69 11.43
C ALA A 111 5.83 -1.99 12.70
N GLY A 112 5.20 -2.26 13.85
CA GLY A 112 5.59 -1.71 15.15
C GLY A 112 6.98 -2.17 15.59
N ILE A 113 7.29 -3.47 15.43
CA ILE A 113 8.61 -4.02 15.74
C ILE A 113 9.69 -3.38 14.86
N LEU A 114 9.46 -3.33 13.54
CA LEU A 114 10.40 -2.75 12.58
C LEU A 114 10.67 -1.27 12.89
N SER A 115 9.64 -0.48 13.19
CA SER A 115 9.80 0.94 13.52
C SER A 115 10.59 1.13 14.82
N SER A 116 10.36 0.31 15.83
CA SER A 116 11.13 0.33 17.07
C SER A 116 12.62 0.02 16.82
N ARG A 117 12.93 -1.04 16.06
CA ARG A 117 14.30 -1.45 15.75
C ARG A 117 15.05 -0.45 14.85
N LEU A 118 14.32 0.32 14.07
CA LEU A 118 14.87 1.38 13.20
C LEU A 118 14.93 2.75 13.88
N GLY A 119 14.54 2.86 15.18
CA GLY A 119 14.57 4.12 15.92
C GLY A 119 13.53 5.14 15.44
N LEU A 120 12.41 4.67 14.88
CA LEU A 120 11.36 5.53 14.31
C LEU A 120 10.02 5.42 15.07
N ALA A 121 9.99 4.77 16.23
CA ALA A 121 8.78 4.56 17.02
C ALA A 121 8.11 5.87 17.50
N ASP A 122 8.88 6.93 17.69
CA ASP A 122 8.36 8.23 18.10
C ASP A 122 7.64 8.98 16.95
N GLN A 123 7.97 8.64 15.69
CA GLN A 123 7.43 9.29 14.49
C GLN A 123 6.46 8.40 13.71
N THR A 124 6.39 7.11 14.04
CA THR A 124 5.49 6.16 13.36
C THR A 124 4.75 5.31 14.37
N ARG A 125 3.44 5.22 14.24
CA ARG A 125 2.58 4.34 15.04
C ARG A 125 1.65 3.56 14.13
N PHE A 126 1.24 2.36 14.54
CA PHE A 126 0.41 1.48 13.71
C PHE A 126 -0.81 1.00 14.48
N ILE A 127 -1.97 0.99 13.82
CA ILE A 127 -3.27 0.65 14.38
C ILE A 127 -3.90 -0.41 13.50
N HIS A 128 -4.37 -1.50 14.10
CA HIS A 128 -5.21 -2.47 13.42
C HIS A 128 -6.61 -1.88 13.22
N GLY A 129 -7.05 -1.76 11.97
CA GLY A 129 -8.34 -1.13 11.66
C GLY A 129 -8.70 -1.19 10.18
N SER A 130 -9.96 -0.84 9.90
CA SER A 130 -10.51 -0.85 8.54
C SER A 130 -10.38 0.53 7.88
N ALA A 131 -10.08 0.54 6.58
CA ALA A 131 -10.13 1.74 5.74
C ALA A 131 -11.55 2.32 5.59
N LEU A 132 -12.58 1.55 5.93
CA LEU A 132 -14.00 1.94 5.91
C LEU A 132 -14.50 2.49 7.26
N ALA A 133 -13.64 2.47 8.30
CA ALA A 133 -13.91 3.01 9.63
C ALA A 133 -12.58 3.42 10.26
N LEU A 134 -11.99 4.52 9.78
CA LEU A 134 -10.66 4.97 10.19
C LEU A 134 -10.62 5.39 11.66
N PRO A 135 -9.70 4.82 12.48
CA PRO A 135 -9.67 5.00 13.94
C PRO A 135 -8.99 6.31 14.35
N VAL A 136 -9.32 7.40 13.68
CA VAL A 136 -8.81 8.75 13.96
C VAL A 136 -9.95 9.77 13.94
N ALA A 137 -9.77 10.89 14.65
CA ALA A 137 -10.77 11.92 14.76
C ALA A 137 -11.03 12.65 13.43
N ASP A 138 -12.19 13.28 13.32
CA ASP A 138 -12.54 14.13 12.18
C ASP A 138 -11.56 15.30 12.07
N ALA A 139 -11.26 15.69 10.84
CA ALA A 139 -10.42 16.85 10.52
C ALA A 139 -9.06 16.89 11.27
N SER A 140 -8.48 15.71 11.54
CA SER A 140 -7.26 15.57 12.34
C SER A 140 -5.98 15.39 11.52
N MET A 141 -6.10 15.05 10.22
CA MET A 141 -4.97 14.72 9.37
C MET A 141 -4.69 15.80 8.32
N ASP A 142 -3.41 16.08 8.11
CA ASP A 142 -2.94 16.95 7.02
C ASP A 142 -2.95 16.20 5.70
N VAL A 143 -2.61 14.91 5.74
CA VAL A 143 -2.54 14.02 4.58
C VAL A 143 -3.16 12.68 4.92
N VAL A 144 -3.97 12.15 4.02
CA VAL A 144 -4.24 10.71 3.92
C VAL A 144 -3.35 10.17 2.79
N TRP A 145 -2.56 9.15 3.11
CA TRP A 145 -1.67 8.45 2.19
C TRP A 145 -2.19 7.06 1.92
N SER A 146 -2.08 6.56 0.70
CA SER A 146 -2.41 5.17 0.39
C SER A 146 -1.65 4.70 -0.84
N GLN A 147 -0.92 3.58 -0.73
CA GLN A 147 -0.21 2.98 -1.86
C GLN A 147 -0.66 1.53 -2.08
N ASN A 148 -1.20 1.26 -3.27
CA ASN A 148 -1.59 -0.08 -3.73
C ASN A 148 -2.53 -0.84 -2.78
N MET A 149 -3.51 -0.14 -2.17
CA MET A 149 -4.53 -0.72 -1.31
C MET A 149 -5.93 -0.67 -1.96
N LEU A 150 -6.20 0.37 -2.78
CA LEU A 150 -7.55 0.64 -3.30
C LEU A 150 -8.17 -0.55 -4.05
N MET A 151 -7.38 -1.37 -4.76
CA MET A 151 -7.88 -2.55 -5.47
C MET A 151 -8.50 -3.62 -4.56
N ASN A 152 -8.27 -3.54 -3.26
CA ASN A 152 -8.84 -4.46 -2.26
C ASN A 152 -10.08 -3.90 -1.56
N ILE A 153 -10.45 -2.65 -1.79
CA ILE A 153 -11.60 -2.00 -1.17
C ILE A 153 -12.84 -2.15 -2.05
N PRO A 154 -13.88 -2.92 -1.64
CA PRO A 154 -15.11 -3.03 -2.43
C PRO A 154 -15.93 -1.74 -2.39
N ASP A 155 -16.09 -1.11 -1.23
CA ASP A 155 -16.80 0.16 -1.05
C ASP A 155 -15.85 1.37 -1.18
N LYS A 156 -15.56 1.75 -2.44
CA LYS A 156 -14.76 2.94 -2.73
C LYS A 156 -15.41 4.24 -2.20
N ALA A 157 -16.73 4.29 -2.21
CA ALA A 157 -17.47 5.47 -1.73
C ALA A 157 -17.36 5.60 -0.20
N GLY A 158 -17.44 4.48 0.54
CA GLY A 158 -17.17 4.43 1.98
C GLY A 158 -15.78 4.90 2.31
N PHE A 159 -14.77 4.37 1.61
CA PHE A 159 -13.39 4.84 1.74
C PHE A 159 -13.26 6.35 1.48
N ALA A 160 -13.83 6.85 0.38
CA ALA A 160 -13.75 8.27 0.04
C ALA A 160 -14.41 9.18 1.09
N ARG A 161 -15.53 8.75 1.69
CA ARG A 161 -16.19 9.47 2.81
C ARG A 161 -15.30 9.50 4.05
N GLU A 162 -14.66 8.39 4.42
CA GLU A 162 -13.73 8.34 5.55
C GLU A 162 -12.51 9.22 5.33
N VAL A 163 -11.92 9.20 4.13
CA VAL A 163 -10.84 10.12 3.74
C VAL A 163 -11.28 11.58 3.91
N ALA A 164 -12.44 11.95 3.38
CA ALA A 164 -12.96 13.31 3.50
C ALA A 164 -13.25 13.69 4.97
N ARG A 165 -13.69 12.75 5.80
CA ARG A 165 -13.96 12.97 7.23
C ARG A 165 -12.69 13.30 8.00
N VAL A 166 -11.63 12.49 7.83
CA VAL A 166 -10.39 12.59 8.64
C VAL A 166 -9.46 13.70 8.20
N LEU A 167 -9.47 14.08 6.91
CA LEU A 167 -8.70 15.21 6.42
C LEU A 167 -9.19 16.51 7.02
N ARG A 168 -8.30 17.39 7.47
CA ARG A 168 -8.66 18.77 7.79
C ARG A 168 -9.06 19.57 6.53
N PRO A 169 -9.78 20.69 6.64
CA PRO A 169 -9.95 21.61 5.53
C PRO A 169 -8.61 22.00 4.92
N GLY A 170 -8.46 21.90 3.60
CA GLY A 170 -7.19 22.10 2.90
C GLY A 170 -6.20 20.93 2.99
N GLY A 171 -6.53 19.84 3.71
CA GLY A 171 -5.74 18.61 3.70
C GLY A 171 -5.86 17.85 2.38
N ILE A 172 -4.96 16.90 2.14
CA ILE A 172 -4.90 16.18 0.87
C ILE A 172 -4.95 14.65 1.03
N LEU A 173 -5.57 13.97 0.07
CA LEU A 173 -5.34 12.56 -0.22
C LEU A 173 -4.23 12.46 -1.26
N ALA A 174 -3.18 11.69 -0.96
CA ALA A 174 -2.13 11.31 -1.88
C ALA A 174 -2.12 9.79 -2.05
N PHE A 175 -2.25 9.28 -3.25
CA PHE A 175 -2.30 7.84 -3.46
C PHE A 175 -1.59 7.37 -4.73
N GLU A 176 -1.17 6.11 -4.68
CA GLU A 176 -0.82 5.28 -5.83
C GLU A 176 -1.75 4.08 -5.87
N ALA A 177 -2.31 3.78 -7.03
CA ALA A 177 -3.26 2.69 -7.17
C ALA A 177 -3.15 2.01 -8.54
N VAL A 178 -3.65 0.79 -8.61
CA VAL A 178 -3.93 0.08 -9.84
C VAL A 178 -5.42 0.24 -10.14
N VAL A 179 -5.76 0.71 -11.33
CA VAL A 179 -7.14 0.82 -11.81
C VAL A 179 -7.37 -0.12 -12.98
N ALA A 180 -8.65 -0.41 -13.28
CA ALA A 180 -9.02 -1.27 -14.39
C ALA A 180 -8.67 -0.62 -15.73
N GLY A 181 -8.09 -1.41 -16.62
CA GLY A 181 -7.97 -1.15 -18.03
C GLY A 181 -8.90 -2.08 -18.81
N GLU A 182 -8.50 -2.47 -20.02
CA GLU A 182 -9.32 -3.31 -20.90
C GLU A 182 -9.07 -4.81 -20.68
N GLY A 183 -10.10 -5.64 -20.84
CA GLY A 183 -10.00 -7.11 -20.94
C GLY A 183 -9.82 -7.87 -19.62
N GLY A 184 -9.90 -7.20 -18.47
CA GLY A 184 -9.75 -7.85 -17.16
C GLY A 184 -8.31 -8.27 -16.82
N ALA A 185 -7.98 -8.36 -15.53
CA ALA A 185 -6.63 -8.65 -15.06
C ALA A 185 -6.30 -10.14 -15.09
N HIS A 186 -5.01 -10.47 -15.30
CA HIS A 186 -4.44 -11.80 -15.06
C HIS A 186 -4.22 -12.02 -13.56
N TYR A 187 -4.50 -13.22 -13.09
CA TYR A 187 -4.28 -13.66 -11.71
C TYR A 187 -3.43 -14.94 -11.69
N PRO A 188 -2.75 -15.26 -10.55
CA PRO A 188 -2.66 -14.46 -9.34
C PRO A 188 -1.90 -13.15 -9.55
N ALA A 189 -2.30 -12.10 -8.82
CA ALA A 189 -1.60 -10.84 -8.71
C ALA A 189 -1.20 -10.60 -7.25
N PHE A 190 -0.34 -9.63 -6.97
CA PHE A 190 0.05 -9.35 -5.59
C PHE A 190 -1.12 -8.93 -4.70
N TRP A 191 -2.13 -8.26 -5.26
CA TRP A 191 -3.32 -7.81 -4.52
C TRP A 191 -4.46 -8.83 -4.45
N ALA A 192 -4.44 -9.87 -5.30
CA ALA A 192 -5.53 -10.86 -5.33
C ALA A 192 -5.07 -12.18 -5.95
N SER A 193 -5.45 -13.30 -5.33
CA SER A 193 -5.22 -14.63 -5.89
C SER A 193 -6.15 -14.94 -7.08
N ASN A 194 -7.30 -14.29 -7.14
CA ASN A 194 -8.30 -14.44 -8.19
C ASN A 194 -9.21 -13.20 -8.27
N ALA A 195 -10.11 -13.16 -9.25
CA ALA A 195 -10.99 -12.02 -9.50
C ALA A 195 -11.96 -11.70 -8.34
N ALA A 196 -12.32 -12.68 -7.50
CA ALA A 196 -13.26 -12.45 -6.38
C ALA A 196 -12.67 -11.58 -5.25
N LEU A 197 -11.33 -11.45 -5.19
CA LEU A 197 -10.62 -10.61 -4.22
C LEU A 197 -10.12 -9.29 -4.85
N SER A 198 -10.51 -8.99 -6.08
CA SER A 198 -10.06 -7.83 -6.85
C SER A 198 -11.22 -6.92 -7.17
N PHE A 199 -11.19 -5.71 -6.62
CA PHE A 199 -12.24 -4.70 -6.77
C PHE A 199 -11.72 -3.52 -7.59
N LEU A 200 -11.11 -3.80 -8.73
CA LEU A 200 -10.65 -2.78 -9.66
C LEU A 200 -11.83 -1.98 -10.22
N VAL A 201 -11.67 -0.68 -10.29
CA VAL A 201 -12.55 0.25 -11.00
C VAL A 201 -11.72 1.02 -12.02
N THR A 202 -12.34 1.58 -13.03
CA THR A 202 -11.64 2.45 -14.01
C THR A 202 -11.14 3.73 -13.33
N GLY A 203 -10.18 4.40 -13.97
CA GLY A 203 -9.72 5.71 -13.48
C GLY A 203 -10.83 6.76 -13.45
N GLU A 204 -11.79 6.70 -14.38
CA GLU A 204 -12.95 7.59 -14.43
C GLU A 204 -13.90 7.33 -13.25
N GLU A 205 -14.23 6.07 -12.96
CA GLU A 205 -15.06 5.69 -11.81
C GLU A 205 -14.42 6.09 -10.49
N LEU A 206 -13.09 5.91 -10.35
CA LEU A 206 -12.38 6.32 -9.14
C LEU A 206 -12.43 7.85 -8.96
N ARG A 207 -12.19 8.61 -10.03
CA ARG A 207 -12.29 10.08 -10.02
C ARG A 207 -13.70 10.55 -9.64
N ALA A 208 -14.74 9.95 -10.25
CA ALA A 208 -16.13 10.26 -9.94
C ALA A 208 -16.46 9.96 -8.45
N THR A 209 -15.97 8.83 -7.94
CA THR A 209 -16.19 8.43 -6.53
C THR A 209 -15.54 9.40 -5.55
N LEU A 210 -14.27 9.76 -5.78
CA LEU A 210 -13.56 10.72 -4.93
C LEU A 210 -14.21 12.11 -4.99
N GLY A 211 -14.61 12.56 -6.19
CA GLY A 211 -15.34 13.81 -6.38
C GLY A 211 -16.70 13.81 -5.69
N GLY A 212 -17.42 12.70 -5.72
CA GLY A 212 -18.70 12.51 -5.05
C GLY A 212 -18.63 12.61 -3.53
N ALA A 213 -17.47 12.36 -2.93
CA ALA A 213 -17.19 12.58 -1.51
C ALA A 213 -16.75 14.02 -1.18
N GLY A 214 -16.75 14.94 -2.15
CA GLY A 214 -16.34 16.32 -1.99
C GLY A 214 -14.83 16.58 -2.08
N LEU A 215 -14.06 15.58 -2.50
CA LEU A 215 -12.61 15.73 -2.73
C LEU A 215 -12.37 16.30 -4.14
N ARG A 216 -11.55 17.33 -4.25
CA ARG A 216 -11.23 17.97 -5.52
C ARG A 216 -9.91 17.48 -6.08
N GLU A 217 -9.90 16.94 -7.28
CA GLU A 217 -8.67 16.57 -7.98
C GLU A 217 -7.76 17.79 -8.17
N THR A 218 -6.50 17.65 -7.82
CA THR A 218 -5.46 18.65 -8.07
C THR A 218 -4.39 18.14 -9.01
N ARG A 219 -4.11 16.83 -8.96
CA ARG A 219 -3.13 16.18 -9.85
C ARG A 219 -3.57 14.73 -10.11
N TRP A 220 -3.33 14.29 -11.33
CA TRP A 220 -3.48 12.89 -11.74
C TRP A 220 -2.37 12.55 -12.73
N LEU A 221 -1.71 11.43 -12.51
CA LEU A 221 -0.61 10.94 -13.34
C LEU A 221 -0.84 9.48 -13.69
N ASP A 222 -0.78 9.14 -14.98
CA ASP A 222 -0.58 7.76 -15.42
C ASP A 222 0.90 7.42 -15.25
N ASN A 223 1.19 6.48 -14.36
CA ASN A 223 2.54 6.03 -14.01
C ASN A 223 2.87 4.66 -14.63
N THR A 224 2.03 4.14 -15.52
CA THR A 224 2.12 2.78 -16.07
C THR A 224 3.46 2.51 -16.72
N ALA A 225 3.97 3.44 -17.53
CA ALA A 225 5.26 3.25 -18.21
C ALA A 225 6.43 3.06 -17.24
N GLN A 226 6.43 3.79 -16.11
CA GLN A 226 7.47 3.64 -15.07
C GLN A 226 7.32 2.31 -14.34
N VAL A 227 6.10 1.91 -13.99
CA VAL A 227 5.81 0.61 -13.33
C VAL A 227 6.21 -0.55 -14.23
N VAL A 228 5.94 -0.49 -15.53
CA VAL A 228 6.39 -1.48 -16.54
C VAL A 228 7.91 -1.56 -16.57
N ALA A 229 8.61 -0.43 -16.61
CA ALA A 229 10.08 -0.41 -16.65
C ALA A 229 10.71 -1.09 -15.41
N VAL A 230 10.14 -0.82 -14.22
CA VAL A 230 10.57 -1.47 -12.96
C VAL A 230 10.19 -2.96 -12.96
N GLY A 231 8.97 -3.29 -13.38
CA GLY A 231 8.45 -4.66 -13.47
C GLY A 231 9.32 -5.55 -14.39
N ARG A 232 9.73 -5.05 -15.56
CA ARG A 232 10.65 -5.76 -16.48
C ARG A 232 11.98 -6.10 -15.83
N LYS A 233 12.60 -5.12 -15.14
CA LYS A 233 13.87 -5.34 -14.43
C LYS A 233 13.72 -6.38 -13.34
N ARG A 234 12.65 -6.30 -12.55
CA ARG A 234 12.37 -7.24 -11.49
C ARG A 234 12.10 -8.65 -12.01
N TYR A 235 11.26 -8.80 -13.04
CA TYR A 235 10.96 -10.09 -13.65
C TYR A 235 12.22 -10.73 -14.27
N ALA A 236 13.04 -9.95 -14.96
CA ALA A 236 14.31 -10.42 -15.51
C ALA A 236 15.28 -10.89 -14.41
N ALA A 237 15.39 -10.16 -13.30
CA ALA A 237 16.22 -10.57 -12.16
C ALA A 237 15.72 -11.87 -11.53
N LEU A 238 14.40 -11.98 -11.25
CA LEU A 238 13.79 -13.19 -10.69
C LEU A 238 13.97 -14.41 -11.59
N THR A 239 13.88 -14.22 -12.90
CA THR A 239 14.05 -15.32 -13.88
C THR A 239 15.51 -15.80 -13.97
N ARG A 240 16.46 -14.88 -13.87
CA ARG A 240 17.89 -15.18 -13.98
C ARG A 240 18.48 -15.73 -12.68
N ASP A 241 18.17 -15.08 -11.56
CA ASP A 241 18.86 -15.26 -10.28
C ASP A 241 18.00 -15.99 -9.24
N GLY A 242 16.69 -16.20 -9.53
CA GLY A 242 15.70 -16.69 -8.58
C GLY A 242 15.25 -15.62 -7.58
N GLU A 243 14.48 -16.03 -6.59
CA GLU A 243 14.02 -15.12 -5.53
C GLU A 243 15.17 -14.73 -4.60
N PRO A 244 15.35 -13.43 -4.31
CA PRO A 244 16.35 -13.01 -3.35
C PRO A 244 15.99 -13.52 -1.96
N ARG A 245 17.01 -13.86 -1.15
CA ARG A 245 16.80 -14.29 0.25
C ARG A 245 16.09 -13.24 1.09
N LEU A 246 16.27 -11.96 0.75
CA LEU A 246 15.59 -10.83 1.36
C LEU A 246 14.89 -10.03 0.26
N GLY A 247 13.58 -9.93 0.34
CA GLY A 247 12.73 -9.27 -0.65
C GLY A 247 11.26 -9.44 -0.32
N ILE A 248 10.40 -9.19 -1.29
CA ILE A 248 8.94 -9.29 -1.12
C ILE A 248 8.46 -10.70 -0.69
N GLY A 249 9.21 -11.74 -1.04
CA GLY A 249 8.94 -13.12 -0.60
C GLY A 249 9.02 -13.31 0.91
N ALA A 250 9.70 -12.42 1.66
CA ALA A 250 9.67 -12.42 3.12
C ALA A 250 8.27 -12.05 3.67
N ILE A 251 7.47 -11.32 2.89
CA ILE A 251 6.13 -10.85 3.28
C ILE A 251 5.06 -11.72 2.65
N VAL A 252 5.12 -11.91 1.32
CA VAL A 252 4.18 -12.71 0.53
C VAL A 252 4.99 -13.79 -0.20
N PRO A 253 5.20 -14.95 0.44
CA PRO A 253 6.11 -15.98 -0.06
C PRO A 253 5.56 -16.75 -1.27
N GLU A 254 4.25 -16.70 -1.50
CA GLU A 254 3.61 -17.55 -2.50
C GLU A 254 3.66 -16.94 -3.90
N GLN A 255 4.09 -17.75 -4.89
CA GLN A 255 3.99 -17.45 -6.32
C GLN A 255 4.61 -16.09 -6.73
N VAL A 256 5.72 -15.68 -6.10
CA VAL A 256 6.35 -14.36 -6.34
C VAL A 256 6.68 -14.16 -7.83
N LEU A 257 7.27 -15.16 -8.49
CA LEU A 257 7.61 -15.07 -9.91
C LEU A 257 6.36 -14.93 -10.79
N GLU A 258 5.33 -15.75 -10.55
CA GLU A 258 4.08 -15.70 -11.31
C GLU A 258 3.33 -14.39 -11.09
N LYS A 259 3.19 -13.94 -9.84
CA LYS A 259 2.58 -12.64 -9.50
C LYS A 259 3.33 -11.48 -10.16
N THR A 260 4.67 -11.54 -10.19
CA THR A 260 5.49 -10.52 -10.86
C THR A 260 5.26 -10.53 -12.37
N ARG A 261 5.23 -11.72 -13.01
CA ARG A 261 4.92 -11.87 -14.42
C ARG A 261 3.53 -11.32 -14.76
N ASN A 262 2.51 -11.76 -14.02
CA ASN A 262 1.12 -11.34 -14.26
C ASN A 262 0.95 -9.84 -14.05
N GLY A 263 1.56 -9.25 -13.01
CA GLY A 263 1.56 -7.80 -12.79
C GLY A 263 2.19 -7.02 -13.95
N LEU A 264 3.30 -7.53 -14.51
CA LEU A 264 3.94 -6.95 -15.67
C LEU A 264 3.03 -7.03 -16.91
N LEU A 265 2.50 -8.22 -17.23
CA LEU A 265 1.60 -8.44 -18.36
C LEU A 265 0.33 -7.59 -18.25
N ASN A 266 -0.27 -7.49 -17.07
CA ASN A 266 -1.45 -6.66 -16.85
C ASN A 266 -1.22 -5.20 -17.29
N ASN A 267 -0.05 -4.64 -16.98
CA ASN A 267 0.27 -3.27 -17.37
C ASN A 267 0.69 -3.17 -18.86
N GLU A 268 1.46 -4.15 -19.39
CA GLU A 268 1.91 -4.13 -20.78
C GLU A 268 0.76 -4.32 -21.78
N GLU A 269 -0.25 -5.12 -21.43
CA GLU A 269 -1.42 -5.40 -22.23
C GLU A 269 -2.55 -4.37 -22.00
N GLY A 270 -2.33 -3.37 -21.14
CA GLY A 270 -3.35 -2.35 -20.84
C GLY A 270 -4.56 -2.89 -20.04
N ARG A 271 -4.43 -4.06 -19.40
CA ARG A 271 -5.48 -4.64 -18.54
C ARG A 271 -5.61 -3.92 -17.22
N THR A 272 -4.50 -3.35 -16.77
CA THR A 272 -4.45 -2.46 -15.61
C THR A 272 -3.60 -1.24 -15.91
N ILE A 273 -3.94 -0.14 -15.26
CA ILE A 273 -3.26 1.14 -15.37
C ILE A 273 -2.78 1.53 -13.98
N ALA A 274 -1.50 1.85 -13.84
CA ALA A 274 -0.95 2.37 -12.58
C ALA A 274 -1.12 3.89 -12.56
N VAL A 275 -1.73 4.41 -11.50
CA VAL A 275 -2.03 5.85 -11.38
C VAL A 275 -1.55 6.42 -10.06
N GLN A 276 -1.17 7.70 -10.08
CA GLN A 276 -0.96 8.50 -8.88
C GLN A 276 -1.94 9.67 -8.89
N GLY A 277 -2.56 9.96 -7.75
CA GLY A 277 -3.53 11.03 -7.61
C GLY A 277 -3.32 11.86 -6.36
N ILE A 278 -3.54 13.17 -6.49
CA ILE A 278 -3.60 14.11 -5.36
C ILE A 278 -4.96 14.80 -5.41
N TYR A 279 -5.69 14.68 -4.30
CA TYR A 279 -7.00 15.29 -4.12
C TYR A 279 -6.99 16.15 -2.88
N ALA A 280 -7.59 17.32 -2.94
CA ALA A 280 -7.71 18.23 -1.80
C ALA A 280 -9.11 18.17 -1.20
N ARG A 281 -9.22 18.16 0.15
CA ARG A 281 -10.45 18.55 0.82
C ARG A 281 -10.57 20.08 0.74
N PRO A 282 -11.64 20.63 0.16
CA PRO A 282 -11.86 22.08 0.13
C PRO A 282 -11.80 22.70 1.54
N ALA A 283 -11.40 24.01 1.59
CA ALA A 283 -11.33 24.77 2.84
C ALA A 283 -12.73 25.06 3.43
#